data_8875d3462ce0eb7465838ad4acbc8435
#
_entry.id   8875d3462ce0eb7465838ad4acbc8435
#
_cell.length_a   1.000
_cell.length_b   1.000
_cell.length_c   1.000
_cell.angle_alpha   90.00
_cell.angle_beta   90.00
_cell.angle_gamma   90.00
#
_symmetry.space_group_name_H-M   'P 1'
#
loop_
_entity.id
_entity.type
_entity.pdbx_description
1 polymer ?
#
loop_
_entity_poly.entity_id
_entity_poly.type
_entity_poly.pdbx_seq_one_letter_code
_entity_poly.pdbx_strand_id
1 'polypeptide(L)'
;MIINVPPQARSAPQILNVKNKLMSSRRYIFTFLLSVLSALTLSAQNHNFEVAKNLDIFNTLYRDLDLYYVDTLNAQRNISNAANYMLRMLDPYTEYYPEQDTPSLRQLTTGKYAGIGTSTQYRPDLKRCIISGPLAAGPAALAGLLAGDIIMGINGRSIDPCSATEVEQQAYATHISEQLRGEPGTTLTLRVKRPTTGKELTFRLTRRNISLPSVTLATLVSDSTGYISLSQFIEGTSNEVRRALVELKQQGARRLIIDLRNNPGGVLEEAVKTVNLFIPRGREVVSTRGKVKELNHTYRTTLDAQDTDLPIVVLTNEESASAAEIVSGALQDYDRAVIMGQRTYGKGLVQQSRELPYKTQFKLTTGKYYIPSGRCVQAYKFEDGRPVHLPDSLTHEFRTAAGRIVRDGGGITPDIITPTDSLPTLLTYLEASTQLFDYCVLYRSEHESVPVPRTFHLTDEEYADFCAFMKQRNFTYDRISLRYLNDLREVAHVEGYDTEAAAEFKALEQKLKHNIDYDFKRWSTEIRRVVEGAILVHYYYEGGRIEHQLLTDPDVKAALQLLRSPHQMHKILSGEPDA
;
A
#
# COMPACT_ATOMS: atom_id res chain seq x y z
N MET A 1 -89.02 40.93 -51.70
CA MET A 1 -89.49 39.70 -51.05
C MET A 1 -88.43 39.36 -50.01
N ILE A 2 -88.68 39.67 -48.80
CA ILE A 2 -87.72 39.61 -47.63
C ILE A 2 -88.03 38.28 -46.97
N ILE A 3 -86.96 37.45 -46.77
CA ILE A 3 -87.05 36.25 -45.95
C ILE A 3 -86.01 36.39 -44.80
N ASN A 4 -86.60 36.47 -43.59
CA ASN A 4 -85.91 36.53 -42.30
C ASN A 4 -85.37 35.15 -41.92
N VAL A 5 -84.10 35.08 -41.48
CA VAL A 5 -83.53 33.88 -40.87
C VAL A 5 -83.15 34.21 -39.42
N PRO A 6 -83.54 33.43 -38.41
CA PRO A 6 -83.22 33.69 -37.01
C PRO A 6 -81.82 33.22 -36.62
N PRO A 7 -81.21 33.85 -35.58
CA PRO A 7 -79.82 33.50 -35.18
C PRO A 7 -79.79 32.22 -34.34
N GLN A 8 -78.92 31.32 -34.70
CA GLN A 8 -78.58 30.10 -33.93
C GLN A 8 -77.80 30.48 -32.65
N ALA A 9 -78.26 30.01 -31.48
CA ALA A 9 -77.58 30.07 -30.21
C ALA A 9 -76.31 29.20 -30.20
N ARG A 10 -75.15 29.79 -29.97
CA ARG A 10 -73.89 29.05 -29.70
C ARG A 10 -73.88 28.51 -28.26
N SER A 11 -73.88 27.22 -28.12
CA SER A 11 -73.79 26.46 -26.88
C SER A 11 -72.44 26.61 -26.22
N ALA A 12 -72.39 27.11 -25.00
CA ALA A 12 -71.23 27.11 -24.08
C ALA A 12 -71.36 25.94 -23.09
N PRO A 13 -70.68 24.77 -23.40
CA PRO A 13 -70.30 23.90 -22.29
C PRO A 13 -68.89 23.25 -22.40
N GLN A 14 -67.98 23.63 -23.31
CA GLN A 14 -66.72 22.93 -23.42
C GLN A 14 -65.57 23.48 -22.52
N ILE A 15 -65.63 24.71 -22.04
CA ILE A 15 -64.58 25.35 -21.22
C ILE A 15 -64.62 24.89 -19.74
N LEU A 16 -65.77 24.51 -19.20
CA LEU A 16 -65.90 24.03 -17.81
C LEU A 16 -65.30 22.61 -17.63
N ASN A 17 -65.38 21.75 -18.63
CA ASN A 17 -64.90 20.35 -18.56
C ASN A 17 -63.35 20.23 -18.58
N VAL A 18 -62.66 21.14 -19.29
CA VAL A 18 -61.19 21.17 -19.33
C VAL A 18 -60.57 21.67 -18.00
N LYS A 19 -61.20 22.70 -17.37
CA LYS A 19 -60.75 23.19 -16.05
C LYS A 19 -60.95 22.16 -14.94
N ASN A 20 -62.02 21.40 -14.94
CA ASN A 20 -62.28 20.35 -13.97
C ASN A 20 -61.34 19.14 -14.15
N LYS A 21 -60.99 18.78 -15.40
CA LYS A 21 -60.03 17.71 -15.69
C LYS A 21 -58.60 18.12 -15.31
N LEU A 22 -58.19 19.37 -15.50
CA LEU A 22 -56.87 19.90 -15.07
C LEU A 22 -56.79 20.03 -13.54
N MET A 23 -57.87 20.40 -12.88
CA MET A 23 -57.92 20.47 -11.40
C MET A 23 -57.89 19.07 -10.77
N SER A 24 -58.57 18.09 -11.33
CA SER A 24 -58.50 16.69 -10.88
C SER A 24 -57.11 16.08 -11.07
N SER A 25 -56.48 16.29 -12.23
CA SER A 25 -55.11 15.82 -12.52
C SER A 25 -54.09 16.44 -11.54
N ARG A 26 -54.20 17.75 -11.22
CA ARG A 26 -53.35 18.39 -10.22
C ARG A 26 -53.54 17.83 -8.82
N ARG A 27 -54.78 17.48 -8.44
CA ARG A 27 -55.08 16.82 -7.16
C ARG A 27 -54.44 15.42 -7.09
N TYR A 28 -54.54 14.63 -8.14
CA TYR A 28 -53.88 13.30 -8.18
C TYR A 28 -52.35 13.38 -8.13
N ILE A 29 -51.73 14.34 -8.82
CA ILE A 29 -50.29 14.60 -8.76
C ILE A 29 -49.87 15.04 -7.36
N PHE A 30 -50.65 15.93 -6.73
CA PHE A 30 -50.37 16.41 -5.36
C PHE A 30 -50.53 15.28 -4.33
N THR A 31 -51.56 14.43 -4.46
CA THR A 31 -51.79 13.28 -3.56
C THR A 31 -50.70 12.22 -3.76
N PHE A 32 -50.27 11.98 -5.00
CA PHE A 32 -49.15 11.07 -5.30
C PHE A 32 -47.84 11.62 -4.71
N LEU A 33 -47.53 12.89 -4.89
CA LEU A 33 -46.35 13.53 -4.29
C LEU A 33 -46.40 13.49 -2.75
N LEU A 34 -47.58 13.71 -2.16
CA LEU A 34 -47.76 13.63 -0.71
C LEU A 34 -47.61 12.20 -0.18
N SER A 35 -48.08 11.18 -0.93
CA SER A 35 -47.90 9.77 -0.59
C SER A 35 -46.45 9.30 -0.73
N VAL A 36 -45.73 9.78 -1.74
CA VAL A 36 -44.29 9.51 -1.91
C VAL A 36 -43.48 10.19 -0.79
N LEU A 37 -43.83 11.44 -0.44
CA LEU A 37 -43.18 12.17 0.66
C LEU A 37 -43.43 11.50 2.02
N SER A 38 -44.67 11.01 2.27
CA SER A 38 -44.99 10.27 3.51
C SER A 38 -44.32 8.89 3.55
N ALA A 39 -44.17 8.20 2.42
CA ALA A 39 -43.46 6.93 2.34
C ALA A 39 -41.93 7.12 2.62
N LEU A 40 -41.33 8.19 2.11
CA LEU A 40 -39.94 8.54 2.39
C LEU A 40 -39.68 8.91 3.86
N THR A 41 -40.62 9.64 4.48
CA THR A 41 -40.53 10.00 5.92
C THR A 41 -40.71 8.78 6.82
N LEU A 42 -41.61 7.85 6.48
CA LEU A 42 -41.80 6.60 7.21
C LEU A 42 -40.56 5.69 7.14
N SER A 43 -39.92 5.58 5.97
CA SER A 43 -38.70 4.81 5.81
C SER A 43 -37.54 5.39 6.63
N ALA A 44 -37.38 6.72 6.65
CA ALA A 44 -36.34 7.38 7.42
C ALA A 44 -36.59 7.27 8.95
N GLN A 45 -37.81 7.36 9.40
CA GLN A 45 -38.20 7.15 10.80
C GLN A 45 -37.93 5.71 11.26
N ASN A 46 -38.20 4.71 10.40
CA ASN A 46 -37.97 3.31 10.71
C ASN A 46 -36.46 3.03 10.82
N HIS A 47 -35.65 3.59 9.94
CA HIS A 47 -34.18 3.42 9.98
C HIS A 47 -33.58 4.02 11.26
N ASN A 48 -33.97 5.27 11.63
CA ASN A 48 -33.44 5.92 12.82
C ASN A 48 -33.88 5.19 14.11
N PHE A 49 -35.12 4.68 14.14
CA PHE A 49 -35.61 3.85 15.24
C PHE A 49 -34.80 2.56 15.38
N GLU A 50 -34.52 1.83 14.28
CA GLU A 50 -33.73 0.62 14.32
C GLU A 50 -32.29 0.88 14.78
N VAL A 51 -31.67 2.00 14.35
CA VAL A 51 -30.34 2.40 14.83
C VAL A 51 -30.37 2.65 16.34
N ALA A 52 -31.32 3.46 16.84
CA ALA A 52 -31.43 3.79 18.27
C ALA A 52 -31.69 2.54 19.12
N LYS A 53 -32.63 1.67 18.69
CA LYS A 53 -32.94 0.40 19.34
C LYS A 53 -31.72 -0.51 19.46
N ASN A 54 -30.96 -0.68 18.38
CA ASN A 54 -29.80 -1.57 18.39
C ASN A 54 -28.64 -1.00 19.24
N LEU A 55 -28.47 0.33 19.29
CA LEU A 55 -27.50 0.96 20.20
C LEU A 55 -27.89 0.76 21.67
N ASP A 56 -29.18 0.84 22.02
CA ASP A 56 -29.67 0.59 23.38
C ASP A 56 -29.48 -0.89 23.79
N ILE A 57 -29.76 -1.82 22.88
CA ILE A 57 -29.48 -3.24 23.07
C ILE A 57 -27.99 -3.46 23.31
N PHE A 58 -27.12 -2.88 22.48
CA PHE A 58 -25.67 -3.03 22.60
C PHE A 58 -25.14 -2.46 23.93
N ASN A 59 -25.63 -1.29 24.32
CA ASN A 59 -25.26 -0.66 25.59
C ASN A 59 -25.67 -1.53 26.80
N THR A 60 -26.89 -2.06 26.80
CA THR A 60 -27.38 -2.96 27.85
C THR A 60 -26.57 -4.26 27.90
N LEU A 61 -26.33 -4.89 26.75
CA LEU A 61 -25.52 -6.09 26.63
C LEU A 61 -24.11 -5.88 27.21
N TYR A 62 -23.46 -4.78 26.85
CA TYR A 62 -22.10 -4.52 27.30
C TYR A 62 -22.05 -4.25 28.81
N ARG A 63 -23.03 -3.50 29.36
CA ARG A 63 -23.15 -3.26 30.79
C ARG A 63 -23.34 -4.57 31.57
N ASP A 64 -24.21 -5.46 31.09
CA ASP A 64 -24.49 -6.73 31.75
C ASP A 64 -23.29 -7.70 31.62
N LEU A 65 -22.59 -7.65 30.49
CA LEU A 65 -21.33 -8.38 30.30
C LEU A 65 -20.26 -7.92 31.31
N ASP A 66 -20.06 -6.62 31.48
CA ASP A 66 -19.08 -6.09 32.43
C ASP A 66 -19.44 -6.40 33.89
N LEU A 67 -20.74 -6.43 34.22
CA LEU A 67 -21.21 -6.68 35.58
C LEU A 67 -21.23 -8.15 35.96
N TYR A 68 -21.59 -9.06 35.04
CA TYR A 68 -21.91 -10.45 35.38
C TYR A 68 -20.92 -11.48 34.80
N TYR A 69 -19.98 -11.08 33.92
CA TYR A 69 -19.00 -12.04 33.41
C TYR A 69 -18.07 -12.52 34.53
N VAL A 70 -17.69 -13.80 34.48
CA VAL A 70 -16.94 -14.50 35.55
C VAL A 70 -15.59 -13.86 35.84
N ASP A 71 -14.92 -13.32 34.82
CA ASP A 71 -13.60 -12.69 34.94
C ASP A 71 -13.67 -11.18 34.74
N THR A 72 -12.69 -10.44 35.27
CA THR A 72 -12.59 -9.00 35.07
C THR A 72 -12.26 -8.68 33.61
N LEU A 73 -13.07 -7.85 32.98
CA LEU A 73 -12.92 -7.46 31.58
C LEU A 73 -12.12 -6.17 31.43
N ASN A 74 -11.36 -6.09 30.35
CA ASN A 74 -10.75 -4.83 29.92
C ASN A 74 -11.69 -4.10 28.96
N ALA A 75 -12.39 -3.09 29.46
CA ALA A 75 -13.42 -2.36 28.72
C ALA A 75 -12.89 -1.76 27.41
N GLN A 76 -11.73 -1.10 27.44
CA GLN A 76 -11.12 -0.49 26.27
C GLN A 76 -10.80 -1.52 25.18
N ARG A 77 -10.16 -2.63 25.56
CA ARG A 77 -9.81 -3.71 24.63
C ARG A 77 -11.06 -4.34 24.00
N ASN A 78 -12.07 -4.60 24.80
CA ASN A 78 -13.30 -5.25 24.34
C ASN A 78 -14.06 -4.36 23.35
N ILE A 79 -14.24 -3.07 23.67
CA ILE A 79 -14.90 -2.13 22.77
C ILE A 79 -14.08 -1.90 21.49
N SER A 80 -12.75 -1.77 21.58
CA SER A 80 -11.89 -1.63 20.41
C SER A 80 -12.00 -2.85 19.48
N ASN A 81 -12.00 -4.05 20.03
CA ASN A 81 -12.17 -5.29 19.27
C ASN A 81 -13.54 -5.38 18.59
N ALA A 82 -14.61 -5.07 19.32
CA ALA A 82 -15.97 -5.08 18.79
C ALA A 82 -16.14 -4.03 17.67
N ALA A 83 -15.64 -2.80 17.88
CA ALA A 83 -15.67 -1.76 16.87
C ALA A 83 -14.90 -2.16 15.61
N ASN A 84 -13.67 -2.63 15.75
CA ASN A 84 -12.85 -3.05 14.62
C ASN A 84 -13.42 -4.28 13.90
N TYR A 85 -14.03 -5.22 14.61
CA TYR A 85 -14.72 -6.35 13.97
C TYR A 85 -15.89 -5.85 13.10
N MET A 86 -16.76 -4.99 13.65
CA MET A 86 -17.88 -4.41 12.91
C MET A 86 -17.41 -3.64 11.66
N LEU A 87 -16.35 -2.84 11.79
CA LEU A 87 -15.81 -2.03 10.69
C LEU A 87 -15.19 -2.90 9.59
N ARG A 88 -14.45 -3.95 9.96
CA ARG A 88 -13.85 -4.91 9.02
C ARG A 88 -14.86 -5.67 8.18
N MET A 89 -16.10 -5.83 8.68
CA MET A 89 -17.18 -6.44 7.89
C MET A 89 -17.62 -5.56 6.71
N LEU A 90 -17.27 -4.28 6.69
CA LEU A 90 -17.55 -3.35 5.60
C LEU A 90 -16.44 -3.39 4.54
N ASP A 91 -15.20 -3.16 4.95
CA ASP A 91 -13.98 -3.20 4.14
C ASP A 91 -12.74 -3.25 5.05
N PRO A 92 -11.55 -3.63 4.54
CA PRO A 92 -10.33 -3.72 5.35
C PRO A 92 -9.68 -2.37 5.67
N TYR A 93 -10.20 -1.26 5.16
CA TYR A 93 -9.60 0.08 5.27
C TYR A 93 -10.30 0.96 6.30
N THR A 94 -11.51 0.58 6.70
CA THR A 94 -12.29 1.26 7.73
C THR A 94 -11.87 0.72 9.11
N GLU A 95 -11.22 1.57 9.92
CA GLU A 95 -10.55 1.15 11.16
C GLU A 95 -10.77 2.16 12.29
N TYR A 96 -10.93 1.67 13.51
CA TYR A 96 -11.01 2.46 14.74
C TYR A 96 -9.63 2.53 15.42
N TYR A 97 -9.26 3.72 15.86
CA TYR A 97 -8.00 4.03 16.55
C TYR A 97 -8.32 4.54 17.96
N PRO A 98 -8.00 3.79 19.02
CA PRO A 98 -8.06 4.30 20.38
C PRO A 98 -7.03 5.43 20.60
N GLU A 99 -7.17 6.20 21.70
CA GLU A 99 -6.34 7.38 21.97
C GLU A 99 -4.84 7.10 21.83
N GLN A 100 -4.39 5.96 22.32
CA GLN A 100 -2.98 5.55 22.27
C GLN A 100 -2.44 5.33 20.85
N ASP A 101 -3.31 4.97 19.89
CA ASP A 101 -2.91 4.63 18.51
C ASP A 101 -3.04 5.82 17.54
N THR A 102 -3.61 6.92 18.00
CA THR A 102 -3.76 8.16 17.21
C THR A 102 -2.42 8.73 16.69
N PRO A 103 -1.29 8.67 17.44
CA PRO A 103 0.01 9.08 16.91
C PRO A 103 0.47 8.25 15.70
N SER A 104 0.13 6.96 15.65
CA SER A 104 0.46 6.07 14.52
C SER A 104 -0.32 6.46 13.27
N LEU A 105 -1.60 6.81 13.38
CA LEU A 105 -2.40 7.32 12.27
C LEU A 105 -1.82 8.64 11.71
N ARG A 106 -1.38 9.54 12.58
CA ARG A 106 -0.72 10.78 12.17
C ARG A 106 0.59 10.52 11.44
N GLN A 107 1.38 9.52 11.87
CA GLN A 107 2.61 9.13 11.18
C GLN A 107 2.35 8.64 9.76
N LEU A 108 1.27 7.86 9.54
CA LEU A 108 0.90 7.35 8.21
C LEU A 108 0.61 8.46 7.19
N THR A 109 0.14 9.62 7.64
CA THR A 109 -0.20 10.75 6.75
C THR A 109 0.94 11.75 6.60
N THR A 110 1.66 12.02 7.68
CA THR A 110 2.71 13.05 7.69
C THR A 110 4.11 12.50 7.46
N GLY A 111 4.31 11.18 7.61
CA GLY A 111 5.65 10.56 7.63
C GLY A 111 6.53 11.03 8.79
N LYS A 112 5.96 11.77 9.75
CA LYS A 112 6.71 12.39 10.85
C LYS A 112 6.35 11.72 12.17
N TYR A 113 7.36 11.42 12.94
CA TYR A 113 7.21 10.99 14.34
C TYR A 113 8.35 11.55 15.19
N ALA A 114 8.16 11.62 16.49
CA ALA A 114 9.21 12.03 17.39
C ALA A 114 9.82 10.83 18.11
N GLY A 115 11.14 10.68 18.00
CA GLY A 115 11.85 9.53 18.55
C GLY A 115 13.36 9.56 18.27
N ILE A 116 13.98 8.41 18.34
CA ILE A 116 15.44 8.27 18.14
C ILE A 116 15.85 7.92 16.70
N GLY A 117 14.90 7.73 15.78
CA GLY A 117 15.20 7.44 14.38
C GLY A 117 15.73 6.02 14.17
N THR A 118 15.00 5.01 14.64
CA THR A 118 15.30 3.60 14.38
C THR A 118 14.02 2.77 14.29
N SER A 119 14.09 1.68 13.57
CA SER A 119 13.12 0.59 13.62
C SER A 119 13.59 -0.49 14.60
N THR A 120 12.65 -1.21 15.18
CA THR A 120 12.90 -2.34 16.10
C THR A 120 12.13 -3.56 15.64
N GLN A 121 12.70 -4.74 15.89
CA GLN A 121 12.09 -6.02 15.59
C GLN A 121 12.19 -6.95 16.78
N TYR A 122 11.09 -7.65 17.09
CA TYR A 122 11.15 -8.73 18.07
C TYR A 122 11.83 -9.97 17.46
N ARG A 123 12.72 -10.58 18.25
CA ARG A 123 13.45 -11.79 17.88
C ARG A 123 13.03 -12.93 18.83
N PRO A 124 12.26 -13.93 18.31
CA PRO A 124 11.79 -15.05 19.14
C PRO A 124 12.92 -15.88 19.75
N ASP A 125 14.00 -16.09 19.02
CA ASP A 125 15.20 -16.82 19.46
C ASP A 125 15.94 -16.12 20.61
N LEU A 126 15.95 -14.79 20.60
CA LEU A 126 16.53 -13.95 21.65
C LEU A 126 15.53 -13.58 22.75
N LYS A 127 14.24 -13.77 22.49
CA LYS A 127 13.12 -13.33 23.35
C LYS A 127 13.15 -11.83 23.66
N ARG A 128 13.71 -11.02 22.77
CA ARG A 128 13.97 -9.58 22.95
C ARG A 128 13.78 -8.81 21.64
N CYS A 129 13.60 -7.51 21.77
CA CYS A 129 13.70 -6.62 20.63
C CYS A 129 15.15 -6.27 20.30
N ILE A 130 15.43 -6.17 19.01
CA ILE A 130 16.69 -5.66 18.46
C ILE A 130 16.46 -4.35 17.72
N ILE A 131 17.52 -3.59 17.51
CA ILE A 131 17.56 -2.50 16.53
C ILE A 131 17.62 -3.16 15.14
N SER A 132 16.61 -2.99 14.32
CA SER A 132 16.60 -3.56 12.96
C SER A 132 17.24 -2.63 11.92
N GLY A 133 17.21 -1.31 12.14
CA GLY A 133 17.91 -0.34 11.29
C GLY A 133 17.81 1.08 11.83
N PRO A 134 18.94 1.71 12.15
CA PRO A 134 18.99 3.15 12.38
C PRO A 134 18.72 3.89 11.07
N LEU A 135 17.96 4.99 11.10
CA LEU A 135 17.74 5.85 9.95
C LEU A 135 18.94 6.76 9.71
N ALA A 136 19.27 7.04 8.46
CA ALA A 136 20.33 7.98 8.09
C ALA A 136 20.16 9.32 8.81
N ALA A 137 21.25 9.86 9.33
CA ALA A 137 21.28 11.13 10.08
C ALA A 137 20.32 11.21 11.29
N GLY A 138 19.68 10.10 11.68
CA GLY A 138 18.86 10.01 12.89
C GLY A 138 19.71 9.99 14.18
N PRO A 139 19.13 10.37 15.35
CA PRO A 139 19.84 10.35 16.63
C PRO A 139 20.49 9.00 16.95
N ALA A 140 19.85 7.89 16.61
CA ALA A 140 20.38 6.54 16.80
C ALA A 140 21.65 6.30 15.98
N ALA A 141 21.61 6.57 14.67
CA ALA A 141 22.76 6.40 13.77
C ALA A 141 23.93 7.30 14.18
N LEU A 142 23.67 8.59 14.48
CA LEU A 142 24.69 9.56 14.91
C LEU A 142 25.35 9.19 16.25
N ALA A 143 24.66 8.45 17.11
CA ALA A 143 25.21 7.96 18.36
C ALA A 143 25.99 6.64 18.22
N GLY A 144 25.96 6.00 17.02
CA GLY A 144 26.65 4.74 16.78
C GLY A 144 25.87 3.48 17.18
N LEU A 145 24.52 3.56 17.30
CA LEU A 145 23.70 2.37 17.33
C LEU A 145 23.77 1.67 15.97
N LEU A 146 23.84 0.35 16.00
CA LEU A 146 23.91 -0.49 14.80
C LEU A 146 22.71 -1.44 14.73
N ALA A 147 22.39 -1.86 13.52
CA ALA A 147 21.48 -2.97 13.33
C ALA A 147 22.02 -4.23 14.04
N GLY A 148 21.14 -5.00 14.66
CA GLY A 148 21.49 -6.17 15.47
C GLY A 148 21.73 -5.87 16.96
N ASP A 149 21.88 -4.61 17.38
CA ASP A 149 22.01 -4.27 18.80
C ASP A 149 20.75 -4.71 19.58
N ILE A 150 20.94 -5.58 20.59
CA ILE A 150 19.86 -6.17 21.40
C ILE A 150 19.48 -5.20 22.51
N ILE A 151 18.23 -4.84 22.62
CA ILE A 151 17.73 -3.90 23.65
C ILE A 151 17.68 -4.60 25.01
N MET A 152 18.46 -4.09 25.97
CA MET A 152 18.58 -4.64 27.32
C MET A 152 17.92 -3.78 28.40
N GLY A 153 17.77 -2.47 28.15
CA GLY A 153 17.16 -1.56 29.11
C GLY A 153 16.95 -0.15 28.56
N ILE A 154 15.95 0.55 29.10
CA ILE A 154 15.60 1.92 28.77
C ILE A 154 15.45 2.74 30.03
N ASN A 155 16.07 3.94 30.08
CA ASN A 155 16.02 4.87 31.20
C ASN A 155 16.39 4.23 32.58
N GLY A 156 17.43 3.40 32.59
CA GLY A 156 17.91 2.71 33.77
C GLY A 156 17.08 1.49 34.19
N ARG A 157 15.94 1.24 33.58
CA ARG A 157 15.13 0.04 33.82
C ARG A 157 15.56 -1.09 32.89
N SER A 158 15.84 -2.25 33.47
CA SER A 158 16.07 -3.47 32.69
C SER A 158 14.76 -3.92 32.02
N ILE A 159 14.89 -4.46 30.82
CA ILE A 159 13.78 -5.04 30.08
C ILE A 159 13.95 -6.56 30.12
N ASP A 160 12.98 -7.27 30.69
CA ASP A 160 13.01 -8.72 30.78
C ASP A 160 12.72 -9.38 29.42
N PRO A 161 13.24 -10.59 29.16
CA PRO A 161 12.88 -11.36 27.99
C PRO A 161 11.39 -11.69 27.98
N CYS A 162 10.77 -11.64 26.81
CA CYS A 162 9.38 -12.04 26.61
C CYS A 162 9.33 -13.44 25.95
N SER A 163 8.77 -14.44 26.65
CA SER A 163 8.64 -15.83 26.17
C SER A 163 7.17 -16.22 25.92
N ALA A 164 6.32 -15.24 25.66
CA ALA A 164 4.88 -15.40 25.65
C ALA A 164 4.31 -15.76 24.26
N THR A 165 2.99 -15.75 24.15
CA THR A 165 2.25 -15.97 22.89
C THR A 165 2.57 -14.89 21.86
N GLU A 166 2.26 -15.14 20.59
CA GLU A 166 2.49 -14.18 19.49
C GLU A 166 1.84 -12.81 19.77
N VAL A 167 0.64 -12.79 20.34
CA VAL A 167 -0.07 -11.57 20.73
C VAL A 167 0.71 -10.77 21.79
N GLU A 168 1.28 -11.46 22.78
CA GLU A 168 2.07 -10.84 23.84
C GLU A 168 3.44 -10.37 23.34
N GLN A 169 4.05 -11.09 22.38
CA GLN A 169 5.27 -10.67 21.69
C GLN A 169 5.05 -9.38 20.90
N GLN A 170 3.92 -9.27 20.20
CA GLN A 170 3.55 -8.05 19.47
C GLN A 170 3.31 -6.88 20.45
N ALA A 171 2.62 -7.10 21.55
CA ALA A 171 2.41 -6.09 22.59
C ALA A 171 3.75 -5.64 23.22
N TYR A 172 4.66 -6.58 23.47
CA TYR A 172 6.00 -6.29 23.96
C TYR A 172 6.80 -5.44 22.98
N ALA A 173 6.81 -5.78 21.68
CA ALA A 173 7.50 -5.02 20.65
C ALA A 173 6.92 -3.60 20.52
N THR A 174 5.60 -3.46 20.56
CA THR A 174 4.91 -2.17 20.55
C THR A 174 5.32 -1.32 21.74
N HIS A 175 5.29 -1.88 22.95
CA HIS A 175 5.68 -1.16 24.17
C HIS A 175 7.14 -0.67 24.12
N ILE A 176 8.07 -1.49 23.62
CA ILE A 176 9.46 -1.06 23.41
C ILE A 176 9.54 0.11 22.42
N SER A 177 8.86 0.00 21.29
CA SER A 177 8.83 1.04 20.27
C SER A 177 8.28 2.37 20.82
N GLU A 178 7.22 2.32 21.63
CA GLU A 178 6.63 3.50 22.28
C GLU A 178 7.61 4.17 23.24
N GLN A 179 8.37 3.41 24.02
CA GLN A 179 9.37 3.97 24.93
C GLN A 179 10.53 4.68 24.21
N LEU A 180 10.85 4.27 22.98
CA LEU A 180 11.86 4.93 22.13
C LEU A 180 11.32 6.23 21.52
N ARG A 181 10.01 6.38 21.37
CA ARG A 181 9.31 7.60 20.96
C ARG A 181 9.14 8.54 22.16
N GLY A 182 8.67 9.75 21.89
CA GLY A 182 8.34 10.75 22.92
C GLY A 182 8.59 12.17 22.43
N GLU A 183 8.34 13.17 23.28
CA GLU A 183 8.46 14.59 22.94
C GLU A 183 9.86 14.95 22.40
N PRO A 184 9.96 15.74 21.30
CA PRO A 184 11.23 16.22 20.77
C PRO A 184 12.00 17.01 21.83
N GLY A 185 13.32 16.83 21.85
CA GLY A 185 14.20 17.48 22.82
C GLY A 185 14.35 16.71 24.14
N THR A 186 13.48 15.74 24.43
CA THR A 186 13.65 14.86 25.60
C THR A 186 14.76 13.86 25.37
N THR A 187 15.45 13.45 26.46
CA THR A 187 16.51 12.45 26.37
C THR A 187 16.08 11.12 26.94
N LEU A 188 16.63 10.06 26.38
CA LEU A 188 16.52 8.71 26.91
C LEU A 188 17.90 8.07 26.99
N THR A 189 18.05 7.11 27.90
CA THR A 189 19.22 6.26 27.98
C THR A 189 18.85 4.87 27.52
N LEU A 190 19.55 4.36 26.48
CA LEU A 190 19.32 3.04 25.90
C LEU A 190 20.53 2.15 26.17
N ARG A 191 20.31 1.03 26.85
CA ARG A 191 21.33 0.00 27.09
C ARG A 191 21.07 -1.14 26.11
N VAL A 192 22.11 -1.50 25.37
CA VAL A 192 22.06 -2.58 24.38
C VAL A 192 23.23 -3.55 24.59
N LYS A 193 23.04 -4.78 24.14
CA LYS A 193 24.13 -5.76 23.98
C LYS A 193 24.42 -5.92 22.49
N ARG A 194 25.66 -5.65 22.09
CA ARG A 194 26.11 -5.80 20.68
C ARG A 194 26.53 -7.23 20.42
N PRO A 195 25.84 -8.02 19.58
CA PRO A 195 26.10 -9.46 19.41
C PRO A 195 27.52 -9.74 18.91
N THR A 196 28.02 -8.93 17.99
CA THR A 196 29.32 -9.13 17.33
C THR A 196 30.53 -8.95 18.26
N THR A 197 30.39 -8.18 19.33
CA THR A 197 31.45 -7.95 20.33
C THR A 197 31.13 -8.54 21.69
N GLY A 198 29.88 -8.96 21.93
CA GLY A 198 29.39 -9.39 23.24
C GLY A 198 29.27 -8.29 24.28
N LYS A 199 29.67 -7.03 23.98
CA LYS A 199 29.73 -5.91 24.92
C LYS A 199 28.34 -5.32 25.15
N GLU A 200 28.09 -4.91 26.40
CA GLU A 200 26.98 -4.00 26.74
C GLU A 200 27.43 -2.56 26.55
N LEU A 201 26.60 -1.79 25.85
CA LEU A 201 26.82 -0.38 25.53
C LEU A 201 25.63 0.43 26.03
N THR A 202 25.92 1.66 26.48
CA THR A 202 24.88 2.59 26.92
C THR A 202 24.95 3.88 26.09
N PHE A 203 23.83 4.23 25.45
CA PHE A 203 23.70 5.41 24.62
C PHE A 203 22.76 6.41 25.27
N ARG A 204 23.18 7.69 25.35
CA ARG A 204 22.30 8.80 25.70
C ARG A 204 21.81 9.47 24.41
N LEU A 205 20.51 9.39 24.15
CA LEU A 205 19.89 9.80 22.91
C LEU A 205 18.90 10.93 23.15
N THR A 206 18.91 11.95 22.30
CA THR A 206 17.91 13.01 22.31
C THR A 206 16.89 12.75 21.23
N ARG A 207 15.60 12.65 21.59
CA ARG A 207 14.51 12.48 20.61
C ARG A 207 14.40 13.71 19.72
N ARG A 208 14.14 13.49 18.45
CA ARG A 208 13.94 14.54 17.45
C ARG A 208 12.71 14.22 16.60
N ASN A 209 12.20 15.23 15.92
CA ASN A 209 11.27 14.99 14.82
C ASN A 209 12.02 14.25 13.72
N ILE A 210 11.55 13.08 13.38
CA ILE A 210 12.04 12.24 12.28
C ILE A 210 11.07 12.38 11.13
N SER A 211 11.59 12.64 9.94
CA SER A 211 10.82 12.62 8.69
C SER A 211 11.32 11.47 7.84
N LEU A 212 10.42 10.59 7.46
CA LEU A 212 10.72 9.52 6.52
C LEU A 212 10.69 10.10 5.11
N PRO A 213 11.69 9.87 4.25
CA PRO A 213 11.64 10.35 2.88
C PRO A 213 10.63 9.55 2.06
N SER A 214 9.92 10.23 1.16
CA SER A 214 9.09 9.59 0.14
C SER A 214 9.93 9.13 -1.04
N VAL A 215 10.87 9.97 -1.47
CA VAL A 215 11.86 9.64 -2.51
C VAL A 215 13.00 8.87 -1.87
N THR A 216 13.07 7.57 -2.14
CA THR A 216 14.10 6.68 -1.58
C THR A 216 15.39 6.71 -2.37
N LEU A 217 15.30 6.98 -3.67
CA LEU A 217 16.45 7.15 -4.55
C LEU A 217 16.09 8.11 -5.70
N ALA A 218 17.01 9.03 -6.01
CA ALA A 218 16.99 9.82 -7.23
C ALA A 218 18.39 9.80 -7.83
N THR A 219 18.54 9.26 -9.05
CA THR A 219 19.84 9.08 -9.69
C THR A 219 19.74 9.03 -11.21
N LEU A 220 20.84 9.26 -11.93
CA LEU A 220 20.91 8.95 -13.35
C LEU A 220 21.15 7.45 -13.54
N VAL A 221 20.30 6.79 -14.33
CA VAL A 221 20.46 5.35 -14.70
C VAL A 221 21.13 5.19 -16.07
N SER A 222 21.28 6.29 -16.83
CA SER A 222 22.07 6.42 -18.03
C SER A 222 22.47 7.89 -18.20
N ASP A 223 23.30 8.21 -19.20
CA ASP A 223 23.81 9.58 -19.44
C ASP A 223 22.70 10.67 -19.52
N SER A 224 21.46 10.29 -19.82
CA SER A 224 20.37 11.25 -20.03
C SER A 224 19.02 10.78 -19.47
N THR A 225 18.96 9.70 -18.69
CA THR A 225 17.74 9.22 -18.09
C THR A 225 17.81 9.28 -16.57
N GLY A 226 16.96 10.10 -15.97
CA GLY A 226 16.76 10.16 -14.53
C GLY A 226 15.84 9.02 -14.06
N TYR A 227 16.04 8.60 -12.82
CA TYR A 227 15.22 7.63 -12.13
C TYR A 227 14.83 8.19 -10.76
N ILE A 228 13.56 8.09 -10.40
CA ILE A 228 13.03 8.47 -9.09
C ILE A 228 12.24 7.29 -8.54
N SER A 229 12.69 6.73 -7.41
CA SER A 229 11.95 5.73 -6.65
C SER A 229 11.11 6.42 -5.57
N LEU A 230 9.82 6.13 -5.56
CA LEU A 230 8.84 6.74 -4.67
C LEU A 230 8.15 5.66 -3.84
N SER A 231 8.48 5.57 -2.55
CA SER A 231 8.00 4.50 -1.68
C SER A 231 6.58 4.70 -1.15
N GLN A 232 6.12 5.94 -1.00
CA GLN A 232 4.80 6.28 -0.45
C GLN A 232 4.45 7.74 -0.71
N PHE A 233 3.18 8.11 -0.48
CA PHE A 233 2.70 9.49 -0.54
C PHE A 233 2.38 10.01 0.86
N ILE A 234 3.28 10.82 1.42
CA ILE A 234 3.12 11.53 2.69
C ILE A 234 3.19 13.04 2.46
N GLU A 235 2.91 13.84 3.48
CA GLU A 235 2.99 15.29 3.41
C GLU A 235 4.38 15.75 2.91
N GLY A 236 4.42 16.48 1.80
CA GLY A 236 5.64 17.01 1.19
C GLY A 236 6.25 16.17 0.09
N THR A 237 5.68 14.99 -0.23
CA THR A 237 6.14 14.10 -1.31
C THR A 237 6.34 14.83 -2.63
N SER A 238 5.37 15.63 -3.05
CA SER A 238 5.44 16.38 -4.32
C SER A 238 6.63 17.37 -4.38
N ASN A 239 7.02 17.92 -3.24
CA ASN A 239 8.19 18.79 -3.15
C ASN A 239 9.51 18.00 -3.22
N GLU A 240 9.54 16.77 -2.67
CA GLU A 240 10.70 15.88 -2.82
C GLU A 240 10.87 15.47 -4.27
N VAL A 241 9.80 15.04 -4.94
CA VAL A 241 9.82 14.68 -6.37
C VAL A 241 10.24 15.88 -7.23
N ARG A 242 9.74 17.09 -6.92
CA ARG A 242 10.15 18.32 -7.64
C ARG A 242 11.64 18.57 -7.49
N ARG A 243 12.19 18.49 -6.27
CA ARG A 243 13.63 18.68 -6.03
C ARG A 243 14.46 17.65 -6.79
N ALA A 244 14.10 16.39 -6.68
CA ALA A 244 14.75 15.29 -7.38
C ALA A 244 14.73 15.52 -8.91
N LEU A 245 13.58 15.91 -9.48
CA LEU A 245 13.46 16.22 -10.91
C LEU A 245 14.37 17.37 -11.33
N VAL A 246 14.41 18.46 -10.56
CA VAL A 246 15.27 19.62 -10.86
C VAL A 246 16.74 19.21 -10.81
N GLU A 247 17.17 18.50 -9.78
CA GLU A 247 18.54 18.04 -9.62
C GLU A 247 18.96 17.09 -10.76
N LEU A 248 18.11 16.15 -11.13
CA LEU A 248 18.37 15.23 -12.26
C LEU A 248 18.47 15.98 -13.59
N LYS A 249 17.62 16.99 -13.83
CA LYS A 249 17.72 17.84 -15.03
C LYS A 249 19.02 18.65 -15.06
N GLN A 250 19.49 19.15 -13.93
CA GLN A 250 20.79 19.83 -13.81
C GLN A 250 21.96 18.89 -14.10
N GLN A 251 21.82 17.59 -13.75
CA GLN A 251 22.79 16.56 -14.06
C GLN A 251 22.71 16.06 -15.53
N GLY A 252 21.77 16.58 -16.33
CA GLY A 252 21.64 16.27 -17.75
C GLY A 252 20.51 15.31 -18.10
N ALA A 253 19.61 14.97 -17.19
CA ALA A 253 18.44 14.13 -17.50
C ALA A 253 17.55 14.79 -18.56
N ARG A 254 17.23 14.05 -19.61
CA ARG A 254 16.33 14.39 -20.72
C ARG A 254 15.14 13.44 -20.83
N ARG A 255 15.08 12.43 -19.97
CA ARG A 255 14.06 11.39 -19.87
C ARG A 255 13.92 11.01 -18.40
N LEU A 256 12.78 10.45 -18.01
CA LEU A 256 12.50 10.11 -16.62
C LEU A 256 11.84 8.74 -16.50
N ILE A 257 12.29 7.98 -15.53
CA ILE A 257 11.59 6.81 -14.99
C ILE A 257 11.10 7.17 -13.60
N ILE A 258 9.80 7.03 -13.35
CA ILE A 258 9.20 7.14 -12.02
C ILE A 258 8.82 5.73 -11.58
N ASP A 259 9.43 5.23 -10.52
CA ASP A 259 9.16 3.90 -10.00
C ASP A 259 8.15 3.98 -8.84
N LEU A 260 6.96 3.45 -9.09
CA LEU A 260 5.85 3.32 -8.13
C LEU A 260 5.64 1.86 -7.71
N ARG A 261 6.52 0.95 -8.06
CA ARG A 261 6.43 -0.44 -7.60
C ARG A 261 6.54 -0.49 -6.07
N ASN A 262 5.74 -1.36 -5.45
CA ASN A 262 5.62 -1.51 -3.99
C ASN A 262 5.17 -0.22 -3.26
N ASN A 263 4.56 0.74 -3.96
CA ASN A 263 4.05 1.97 -3.37
C ASN A 263 2.57 1.80 -2.98
N PRO A 264 2.22 1.69 -1.68
CA PRO A 264 0.84 1.44 -1.23
C PRO A 264 -0.07 2.67 -1.35
N GLY A 265 0.46 3.79 -1.85
CA GLY A 265 -0.24 5.06 -1.95
C GLY A 265 0.00 5.98 -0.77
N GLY A 266 -1.04 6.63 -0.27
CA GLY A 266 -0.99 7.57 0.86
C GLY A 266 -1.88 8.79 0.64
N VAL A 267 -1.34 9.99 0.85
CA VAL A 267 -2.08 11.27 0.81
C VAL A 267 -2.48 11.63 -0.62
N LEU A 268 -3.79 11.70 -0.87
CA LEU A 268 -4.37 11.99 -2.18
C LEU A 268 -3.89 13.33 -2.76
N GLU A 269 -3.84 14.38 -1.93
CA GLU A 269 -3.43 15.71 -2.34
C GLU A 269 -1.97 15.75 -2.82
N GLU A 270 -1.11 14.91 -2.26
CA GLU A 270 0.28 14.79 -2.71
C GLU A 270 0.38 14.08 -4.06
N ALA A 271 -0.49 13.10 -4.35
CA ALA A 271 -0.60 12.51 -5.69
C ALA A 271 -1.04 13.58 -6.71
N VAL A 272 -2.05 14.39 -6.39
CA VAL A 272 -2.52 15.48 -7.26
C VAL A 272 -1.41 16.48 -7.56
N LYS A 273 -0.65 16.90 -6.53
CA LYS A 273 0.49 17.82 -6.69
C LYS A 273 1.65 17.18 -7.49
N THR A 274 1.85 15.86 -7.35
CA THR A 274 2.87 15.13 -8.13
C THR A 274 2.49 15.07 -9.61
N VAL A 275 1.23 14.78 -9.93
CA VAL A 275 0.71 14.86 -11.30
C VAL A 275 0.85 16.28 -11.87
N ASN A 276 0.63 17.32 -11.06
CA ASN A 276 0.77 18.72 -11.48
C ASN A 276 2.20 19.10 -11.89
N LEU A 277 3.22 18.33 -11.54
CA LEU A 277 4.58 18.56 -12.06
C LEU A 277 4.67 18.34 -13.58
N PHE A 278 3.78 17.52 -14.14
CA PHE A 278 3.84 17.05 -15.53
C PHE A 278 2.60 17.40 -16.36
N ILE A 279 1.53 17.86 -15.73
CA ILE A 279 0.25 18.20 -16.37
C ILE A 279 -0.03 19.68 -16.21
N PRO A 280 -0.45 20.41 -17.28
CA PRO A 280 -0.76 21.83 -17.22
C PRO A 280 -1.82 22.18 -16.18
N ARG A 281 -1.80 23.45 -15.73
CA ARG A 281 -2.74 24.00 -14.75
C ARG A 281 -4.20 23.86 -15.22
N GLY A 282 -5.12 23.65 -14.26
CA GLY A 282 -6.58 23.60 -14.46
C GLY A 282 -7.12 22.23 -14.88
N ARG A 283 -6.25 21.23 -15.07
CA ARG A 283 -6.66 19.88 -15.48
C ARG A 283 -7.18 19.08 -14.28
N GLU A 284 -8.21 18.27 -14.48
CA GLU A 284 -8.72 17.34 -13.47
C GLU A 284 -7.73 16.20 -13.27
N VAL A 285 -7.45 15.84 -12.02
CA VAL A 285 -6.57 14.71 -11.70
C VAL A 285 -7.37 13.55 -11.14
N VAL A 286 -8.30 13.84 -10.25
CA VAL A 286 -9.15 12.85 -9.60
C VAL A 286 -10.42 13.51 -9.08
N SER A 287 -11.55 12.80 -9.15
CA SER A 287 -12.79 13.19 -8.47
C SER A 287 -13.25 12.12 -7.49
N THR A 288 -13.81 12.53 -6.35
CA THR A 288 -14.35 11.62 -5.33
C THR A 288 -15.87 11.68 -5.32
N ARG A 289 -16.51 10.50 -5.21
CA ARG A 289 -17.98 10.39 -5.16
C ARG A 289 -18.39 9.40 -4.08
N GLY A 290 -19.30 9.82 -3.21
CA GLY A 290 -19.80 9.02 -2.11
C GLY A 290 -21.29 9.21 -1.86
N LYS A 291 -21.80 8.61 -0.77
CA LYS A 291 -23.20 8.70 -0.34
C LYS A 291 -23.60 10.14 0.03
N VAL A 292 -22.69 10.87 0.66
CA VAL A 292 -22.88 12.26 1.08
C VAL A 292 -22.34 13.15 -0.03
N LYS A 293 -23.23 13.77 -0.80
CA LYS A 293 -22.86 14.53 -2.01
C LYS A 293 -21.98 15.75 -1.71
N GLU A 294 -22.13 16.34 -0.54
CA GLU A 294 -21.36 17.48 -0.04
C GLU A 294 -19.88 17.16 0.18
N LEU A 295 -19.55 15.86 0.30
CA LEU A 295 -18.16 15.36 0.40
C LEU A 295 -17.55 15.01 -0.98
N ASN A 296 -18.33 15.10 -2.05
CA ASN A 296 -17.80 14.90 -3.39
C ASN A 296 -16.91 16.07 -3.76
N HIS A 297 -15.72 15.76 -4.27
CA HIS A 297 -14.75 16.78 -4.63
C HIS A 297 -14.05 16.44 -5.94
N THR A 298 -13.70 17.46 -6.72
CA THR A 298 -12.88 17.33 -7.92
C THR A 298 -11.56 18.06 -7.71
N TYR A 299 -10.48 17.31 -7.68
CA TYR A 299 -9.13 17.81 -7.52
C TYR A 299 -8.52 18.12 -8.87
N ARG A 300 -7.99 19.33 -9.01
CA ARG A 300 -7.38 19.83 -10.25
C ARG A 300 -5.95 20.29 -10.01
N THR A 301 -5.16 20.30 -11.05
CA THR A 301 -3.85 20.95 -11.06
C THR A 301 -4.00 22.45 -10.82
N THR A 302 -3.23 23.02 -9.92
CA THR A 302 -3.37 24.43 -9.48
C THR A 302 -2.16 25.30 -9.82
N LEU A 303 -1.02 24.67 -10.09
CA LEU A 303 0.26 25.34 -10.41
C LEU A 303 0.63 25.06 -11.87
N ASP A 304 1.51 25.88 -12.43
CA ASP A 304 2.13 25.59 -13.71
C ASP A 304 3.00 24.33 -13.60
N ALA A 305 2.97 23.51 -14.63
CA ALA A 305 3.75 22.29 -14.69
C ALA A 305 5.26 22.58 -14.65
N GLN A 306 6.01 21.70 -14.00
CA GLN A 306 7.48 21.77 -14.00
C GLN A 306 8.07 21.37 -15.36
N ASP A 307 7.44 20.38 -16.01
CA ASP A 307 7.85 19.92 -17.34
C ASP A 307 6.71 19.15 -18.02
N THR A 308 6.23 19.66 -19.16
CA THR A 308 5.17 19.03 -19.95
C THR A 308 5.69 18.12 -21.05
N ASP A 309 6.98 18.20 -21.39
CA ASP A 309 7.54 17.58 -22.60
C ASP A 309 8.51 16.42 -22.32
N LEU A 310 9.04 16.35 -21.10
CA LEU A 310 9.99 15.31 -20.68
C LEU A 310 9.39 13.91 -20.92
N PRO A 311 10.00 13.03 -21.73
CA PRO A 311 9.52 11.65 -21.88
C PRO A 311 9.54 10.90 -20.55
N ILE A 312 8.41 10.28 -20.18
CA ILE A 312 8.22 9.62 -18.88
C ILE A 312 7.74 8.17 -19.08
N VAL A 313 8.38 7.25 -18.38
CA VAL A 313 7.87 5.90 -18.11
C VAL A 313 7.58 5.79 -16.61
N VAL A 314 6.41 5.26 -16.26
CA VAL A 314 6.03 4.95 -14.88
C VAL A 314 6.04 3.46 -14.70
N LEU A 315 6.84 2.96 -13.75
CA LEU A 315 6.88 1.54 -13.40
C LEU A 315 5.84 1.24 -12.31
N THR A 316 5.07 0.17 -12.50
CA THR A 316 4.04 -0.28 -11.56
C THR A 316 4.10 -1.79 -11.34
N ASN A 317 3.59 -2.25 -10.20
CA ASN A 317 3.35 -3.66 -9.90
C ASN A 317 2.05 -3.86 -9.11
N GLU A 318 1.74 -5.10 -8.73
CA GLU A 318 0.53 -5.49 -7.99
C GLU A 318 0.38 -4.79 -6.63
N GLU A 319 1.46 -4.25 -6.06
CA GLU A 319 1.46 -3.51 -4.79
C GLU A 319 1.36 -2.00 -4.97
N SER A 320 1.41 -1.50 -6.22
CA SER A 320 1.14 -0.10 -6.54
C SER A 320 -0.34 0.19 -6.31
N ALA A 321 -0.68 0.98 -5.29
CA ALA A 321 -2.07 1.15 -4.85
C ALA A 321 -2.46 2.61 -4.60
N SER A 322 -3.79 2.90 -4.66
CA SER A 322 -4.37 4.16 -4.18
C SER A 322 -3.76 5.42 -4.83
N ALA A 323 -3.02 6.27 -4.07
CA ALA A 323 -2.36 7.46 -4.59
C ALA A 323 -1.36 7.16 -5.73
N ALA A 324 -0.70 6.01 -5.71
CA ALA A 324 0.15 5.54 -6.80
C ALA A 324 -0.67 5.26 -8.08
N GLU A 325 -1.90 4.73 -7.93
CA GLU A 325 -2.83 4.51 -9.03
C GLU A 325 -3.43 5.81 -9.56
N ILE A 326 -3.60 6.82 -8.70
CA ILE A 326 -4.01 8.16 -9.14
C ILE A 326 -2.92 8.77 -10.03
N VAL A 327 -1.64 8.68 -9.63
CA VAL A 327 -0.52 9.23 -10.42
C VAL A 327 -0.36 8.47 -11.73
N SER A 328 -0.22 7.15 -11.70
CA SER A 328 -0.06 6.33 -12.91
C SER A 328 -1.25 6.45 -13.83
N GLY A 329 -2.48 6.35 -13.30
CA GLY A 329 -3.70 6.43 -14.07
C GLY A 329 -3.98 7.81 -14.66
N ALA A 330 -3.73 8.90 -13.93
CA ALA A 330 -3.88 10.24 -14.47
C ALA A 330 -2.86 10.55 -15.58
N LEU A 331 -1.60 10.12 -15.41
CA LEU A 331 -0.58 10.28 -16.45
C LEU A 331 -0.89 9.41 -17.69
N GLN A 332 -1.46 8.21 -17.50
CA GLN A 332 -1.94 7.37 -18.60
C GLN A 332 -3.14 7.99 -19.33
N ASP A 333 -4.14 8.48 -18.60
CA ASP A 333 -5.36 9.06 -19.16
C ASP A 333 -5.10 10.37 -19.93
N TYR A 334 -4.04 11.09 -19.58
CA TYR A 334 -3.57 12.25 -20.33
C TYR A 334 -2.55 11.92 -21.43
N ASP A 335 -2.28 10.66 -21.68
CA ASP A 335 -1.25 10.21 -22.63
C ASP A 335 0.12 10.89 -22.38
N ARG A 336 0.41 11.20 -21.11
CA ARG A 336 1.60 11.95 -20.68
C ARG A 336 2.78 11.04 -20.36
N ALA A 337 2.51 9.81 -19.95
CA ALA A 337 3.52 8.80 -19.64
C ALA A 337 3.08 7.43 -20.14
N VAL A 338 4.05 6.59 -20.48
CA VAL A 338 3.83 5.16 -20.71
C VAL A 338 3.90 4.44 -19.36
N ILE A 339 2.87 3.68 -19.04
CA ILE A 339 2.83 2.83 -17.85
C ILE A 339 3.39 1.45 -18.21
N MET A 340 4.36 0.96 -17.45
CA MET A 340 5.07 -0.29 -17.73
C MET A 340 5.20 -1.13 -16.46
N GLY A 341 5.14 -2.45 -16.58
CA GLY A 341 5.28 -3.40 -15.48
C GLY A 341 4.06 -4.28 -15.31
N GLN A 342 3.53 -4.41 -14.11
CA GLN A 342 2.36 -5.22 -13.79
C GLN A 342 1.14 -4.35 -13.51
N ARG A 343 -0.06 -4.97 -13.64
CA ARG A 343 -1.34 -4.36 -13.26
C ARG A 343 -1.28 -3.96 -11.77
N THR A 344 -1.79 -2.78 -11.44
CA THR A 344 -1.80 -2.27 -10.07
C THR A 344 -2.87 -2.94 -9.20
N TYR A 345 -2.83 -2.69 -7.91
CA TYR A 345 -3.65 -3.33 -6.88
C TYR A 345 -5.17 -3.16 -7.10
N GLY A 346 -5.62 -2.00 -7.54
CA GLY A 346 -7.04 -1.71 -7.72
C GLY A 346 -7.75 -1.19 -6.46
N LYS A 347 -7.13 -0.30 -5.71
CA LYS A 347 -7.75 0.38 -4.56
C LYS A 347 -8.33 1.72 -4.99
N GLY A 348 -9.63 1.73 -5.32
CA GLY A 348 -10.39 2.91 -5.72
C GLY A 348 -11.24 3.54 -4.61
N LEU A 349 -11.03 3.16 -3.35
CA LEU A 349 -11.76 3.67 -2.18
C LEU A 349 -11.02 4.82 -1.51
N VAL A 350 -11.78 5.82 -1.05
CA VAL A 350 -11.25 7.00 -0.33
C VAL A 350 -11.64 6.93 1.13
N GLN A 351 -10.65 7.02 2.01
CA GLN A 351 -10.86 7.10 3.44
C GLN A 351 -10.68 8.53 3.95
N GLN A 352 -11.49 8.89 4.94
CA GLN A 352 -11.35 10.12 5.73
C GLN A 352 -11.21 9.77 7.20
N SER A 353 -10.29 10.44 7.89
CA SER A 353 -10.18 10.34 9.35
C SER A 353 -11.22 11.24 10.00
N ARG A 354 -11.90 10.73 11.03
CA ARG A 354 -12.87 11.47 11.82
C ARG A 354 -12.53 11.35 13.30
N GLU A 355 -12.59 12.46 13.99
CA GLU A 355 -12.41 12.49 15.43
C GLU A 355 -13.66 11.95 16.13
N LEU A 356 -13.44 11.19 17.18
CA LEU A 356 -14.45 10.68 18.08
C LEU A 356 -14.18 11.21 19.51
N PRO A 357 -15.14 11.09 20.45
CA PRO A 357 -14.91 11.44 21.84
C PRO A 357 -13.65 10.79 22.43
N TYR A 358 -13.12 11.40 23.50
CA TYR A 358 -11.93 10.90 24.23
C TYR A 358 -10.67 10.77 23.36
N LYS A 359 -10.46 11.70 22.40
CA LYS A 359 -9.31 11.74 21.47
C LYS A 359 -9.12 10.47 20.64
N THR A 360 -10.14 9.64 20.52
CA THR A 360 -10.14 8.50 19.63
C THR A 360 -10.46 8.95 18.22
N GLN A 361 -10.09 8.15 17.23
CA GLN A 361 -10.34 8.45 15.82
C GLN A 361 -10.81 7.20 15.08
N PHE A 362 -11.42 7.39 13.93
CA PHE A 362 -11.62 6.30 13.00
C PHE A 362 -11.38 6.77 11.55
N LYS A 363 -10.81 5.88 10.79
CA LYS A 363 -10.60 6.04 9.36
C LYS A 363 -11.78 5.37 8.67
N LEU A 364 -12.59 6.15 7.96
CA LEU A 364 -13.85 5.71 7.35
C LEU A 364 -13.77 5.81 5.84
N THR A 365 -14.15 4.76 5.13
CA THR A 365 -14.38 4.80 3.68
C THR A 365 -15.63 5.62 3.39
N THR A 366 -15.46 6.77 2.73
CA THR A 366 -16.53 7.74 2.47
C THR A 366 -16.94 7.82 1.01
N GLY A 367 -16.14 7.27 0.10
CA GLY A 367 -16.43 7.32 -1.33
C GLY A 367 -15.46 6.52 -2.18
N LYS A 368 -15.71 6.56 -3.49
CA LYS A 368 -14.82 6.05 -4.53
C LYS A 368 -14.18 7.21 -5.27
N TYR A 369 -12.99 6.98 -5.84
CA TYR A 369 -12.38 7.97 -6.70
C TYR A 369 -12.40 7.55 -8.17
N TYR A 370 -12.38 8.55 -9.02
CA TYR A 370 -12.43 8.45 -10.48
C TYR A 370 -11.32 9.31 -11.07
N ILE A 371 -10.52 8.73 -11.96
CA ILE A 371 -9.41 9.41 -12.64
C ILE A 371 -9.88 10.12 -13.91
N PRO A 372 -9.05 10.87 -14.64
CA PRO A 372 -9.50 11.81 -15.68
C PRO A 372 -10.39 11.23 -16.78
N SER A 373 -10.21 9.97 -17.19
CA SER A 373 -11.09 9.29 -18.14
C SER A 373 -12.50 9.02 -17.59
N GLY A 374 -12.73 9.20 -16.30
CA GLY A 374 -13.98 8.89 -15.59
C GLY A 374 -14.06 7.46 -15.05
N ARG A 375 -13.03 6.62 -15.27
CA ARG A 375 -12.98 5.25 -14.74
C ARG A 375 -12.65 5.21 -13.25
N CYS A 376 -13.21 4.20 -12.57
CA CYS A 376 -12.88 3.84 -11.19
C CYS A 376 -11.97 2.61 -11.19
N VAL A 377 -10.83 2.68 -10.53
CA VAL A 377 -9.84 1.58 -10.52
C VAL A 377 -10.19 0.46 -9.53
N GLN A 378 -11.27 0.60 -8.74
CA GLN A 378 -11.64 -0.35 -7.70
C GLN A 378 -11.83 -1.77 -8.25
N ALA A 379 -10.93 -2.69 -7.87
CA ALA A 379 -10.93 -4.09 -8.34
C ALA A 379 -11.80 -5.03 -7.49
N TYR A 380 -12.11 -4.64 -6.26
CA TYR A 380 -12.77 -5.51 -5.30
C TYR A 380 -14.12 -4.95 -4.84
N LYS A 381 -15.11 -5.83 -4.71
CA LYS A 381 -16.24 -5.63 -3.79
C LYS A 381 -15.92 -6.32 -2.48
N PHE A 382 -16.48 -5.82 -1.38
CA PHE A 382 -16.36 -6.47 -0.08
C PHE A 382 -17.72 -7.02 0.32
N GLU A 383 -17.77 -8.32 0.59
CA GLU A 383 -18.95 -9.03 1.06
C GLU A 383 -18.57 -9.69 2.39
N ASP A 384 -19.23 -9.26 3.47
CA ASP A 384 -18.89 -9.67 4.83
C ASP A 384 -17.39 -9.53 5.16
N GLY A 385 -16.78 -8.41 4.75
CA GLY A 385 -15.37 -8.10 4.95
C GLY A 385 -14.39 -8.85 4.04
N ARG A 386 -14.86 -9.75 3.18
CA ARG A 386 -14.02 -10.52 2.26
C ARG A 386 -13.94 -9.84 0.90
N PRO A 387 -12.74 -9.69 0.34
CA PRO A 387 -12.59 -9.15 -1.00
C PRO A 387 -13.09 -10.17 -2.04
N VAL A 388 -14.00 -9.73 -2.90
CA VAL A 388 -14.45 -10.44 -4.09
C VAL A 388 -13.95 -9.67 -5.30
N HIS A 389 -13.07 -10.28 -6.09
CA HIS A 389 -12.52 -9.65 -7.28
C HIS A 389 -13.62 -9.45 -8.34
N LEU A 390 -13.67 -8.27 -8.94
CA LEU A 390 -14.54 -8.00 -10.07
C LEU A 390 -13.96 -8.69 -11.32
N PRO A 391 -14.71 -9.61 -11.96
CA PRO A 391 -14.22 -10.27 -13.17
C PRO A 391 -14.08 -9.26 -14.32
N ASP A 392 -13.09 -9.46 -15.16
CA ASP A 392 -12.81 -8.57 -16.31
C ASP A 392 -14.02 -8.42 -17.26
N SER A 393 -14.92 -9.40 -17.30
CA SER A 393 -16.16 -9.35 -18.08
C SER A 393 -17.17 -8.29 -17.62
N LEU A 394 -17.03 -7.78 -16.38
CA LEU A 394 -17.87 -6.72 -15.80
C LEU A 394 -17.21 -5.35 -15.86
N THR A 395 -16.03 -5.21 -16.47
CA THR A 395 -15.35 -3.94 -16.65
C THR A 395 -15.90 -3.16 -17.84
N HIS A 396 -15.83 -1.83 -17.77
CA HIS A 396 -16.28 -0.93 -18.82
C HIS A 396 -15.09 -0.29 -19.54
N GLU A 397 -15.31 0.05 -20.80
CA GLU A 397 -14.33 0.75 -21.62
C GLU A 397 -14.42 2.25 -21.43
N PHE A 398 -13.27 2.89 -21.27
CA PHE A 398 -13.07 4.32 -21.24
C PHE A 398 -11.99 4.70 -22.26
N ARG A 399 -11.79 5.99 -22.47
CA ARG A 399 -10.78 6.49 -23.41
C ARG A 399 -9.88 7.51 -22.75
N THR A 400 -8.60 7.43 -23.09
CA THR A 400 -7.60 8.46 -22.75
C THR A 400 -7.83 9.72 -23.57
N ALA A 401 -7.07 10.76 -23.33
CA ALA A 401 -7.14 12.02 -24.09
C ALA A 401 -6.88 11.82 -25.60
N ALA A 402 -5.95 10.93 -25.99
CA ALA A 402 -5.68 10.54 -27.37
C ALA A 402 -6.64 9.49 -27.93
N GLY A 403 -7.60 8.98 -27.13
CA GLY A 403 -8.60 8.01 -27.57
C GLY A 403 -8.22 6.54 -27.37
N ARG A 404 -7.10 6.23 -26.73
CA ARG A 404 -6.71 4.85 -26.39
C ARG A 404 -7.74 4.21 -25.46
N ILE A 405 -8.01 2.93 -25.65
CA ILE A 405 -8.95 2.19 -24.80
C ILE A 405 -8.28 1.83 -23.48
N VAL A 406 -8.92 2.17 -22.37
CA VAL A 406 -8.57 1.79 -21.00
C VAL A 406 -9.81 1.27 -20.28
N ARG A 407 -9.65 0.48 -19.23
CA ARG A 407 -10.76 -0.18 -18.52
C ARG A 407 -10.80 0.21 -17.05
N ASP A 408 -11.99 0.12 -16.44
CA ASP A 408 -12.20 0.23 -14.99
C ASP A 408 -12.13 -1.14 -14.29
N GLY A 409 -12.36 -1.17 -12.99
CA GLY A 409 -12.64 -2.39 -12.22
C GLY A 409 -11.49 -3.33 -11.96
N GLY A 410 -10.26 -2.99 -12.33
CA GLY A 410 -9.14 -3.93 -12.16
C GLY A 410 -7.78 -3.28 -11.88
N GLY A 411 -7.75 -2.09 -11.28
CA GLY A 411 -6.52 -1.30 -11.17
C GLY A 411 -6.13 -0.64 -12.49
N ILE A 412 -4.90 -0.16 -12.56
CA ILE A 412 -4.31 0.39 -13.79
C ILE A 412 -3.63 -0.74 -14.54
N THR A 413 -4.11 -1.04 -15.74
CA THR A 413 -3.43 -1.96 -16.67
C THR A 413 -2.30 -1.21 -17.36
N PRO A 414 -1.05 -1.67 -17.27
CA PRO A 414 0.06 -1.05 -17.97
C PRO A 414 -0.12 -1.03 -19.49
N ASP A 415 0.46 -0.03 -20.16
CA ASP A 415 0.55 0.03 -21.63
C ASP A 415 1.52 -1.03 -22.17
N ILE A 416 2.53 -1.38 -21.37
CA ILE A 416 3.47 -2.47 -21.63
C ILE A 416 3.54 -3.36 -20.41
N ILE A 417 3.05 -4.59 -20.54
CA ILE A 417 3.17 -5.62 -19.50
C ILE A 417 4.54 -6.28 -19.65
N THR A 418 5.32 -6.25 -18.58
CA THR A 418 6.60 -6.95 -18.51
C THR A 418 6.39 -8.36 -17.95
N PRO A 419 7.21 -9.34 -18.34
CA PRO A 419 7.16 -10.66 -17.75
C PRO A 419 7.42 -10.61 -16.23
N THR A 420 6.62 -11.32 -15.47
CA THR A 420 6.92 -11.54 -14.05
C THR A 420 7.98 -12.65 -13.96
N ASP A 421 9.15 -12.31 -13.48
CA ASP A 421 10.16 -13.35 -13.20
C ASP A 421 9.61 -14.27 -12.10
N SER A 422 9.45 -15.55 -12.43
CA SER A 422 9.14 -16.58 -11.44
C SER A 422 10.38 -16.81 -10.57
N LEU A 423 10.59 -15.92 -9.60
CA LEU A 423 11.66 -16.08 -8.64
C LEU A 423 11.42 -17.34 -7.78
N PRO A 424 12.47 -18.13 -7.52
CA PRO A 424 12.33 -19.31 -6.68
C PRO A 424 11.87 -18.92 -5.27
N THR A 425 10.95 -19.68 -4.71
CA THR A 425 10.42 -19.49 -3.35
C THR A 425 11.53 -19.34 -2.31
N LEU A 426 12.68 -19.98 -2.53
CA LEU A 426 13.89 -19.81 -1.75
C LEU A 426 14.24 -18.34 -1.48
N LEU A 427 14.13 -17.45 -2.49
CA LEU A 427 14.54 -16.05 -2.33
C LEU A 427 13.60 -15.29 -1.39
N THR A 428 12.31 -15.55 -1.48
CA THR A 428 11.32 -14.95 -0.56
C THR A 428 11.59 -15.36 0.89
N TYR A 429 11.87 -16.66 1.11
CA TYR A 429 12.23 -17.15 2.44
C TYR A 429 13.57 -16.61 2.92
N LEU A 430 14.52 -16.44 2.00
CA LEU A 430 15.83 -15.87 2.31
C LEU A 430 15.69 -14.42 2.78
N GLU A 431 14.99 -13.58 2.01
CA GLU A 431 14.76 -12.17 2.36
C GLU A 431 14.03 -12.00 3.70
N ALA A 432 13.06 -12.87 4.00
CA ALA A 432 12.33 -12.85 5.25
C ALA A 432 13.10 -13.47 6.42
N SER A 433 14.26 -14.12 6.18
CA SER A 433 14.96 -14.89 7.19
C SER A 433 15.74 -14.02 8.18
N THR A 434 15.68 -14.40 9.45
CA THR A 434 16.54 -13.79 10.49
C THR A 434 18.02 -14.13 10.27
N GLN A 435 18.30 -15.25 9.61
CA GLN A 435 19.67 -15.69 9.30
C GLN A 435 20.36 -14.76 8.31
N LEU A 436 19.66 -14.30 7.26
CA LEU A 436 20.21 -13.30 6.34
C LEU A 436 20.53 -11.99 7.08
N PHE A 437 19.60 -11.52 7.93
CA PHE A 437 19.85 -10.34 8.75
C PHE A 437 21.08 -10.51 9.65
N ASP A 438 21.21 -11.65 10.33
CA ASP A 438 22.35 -11.93 11.20
C ASP A 438 23.67 -11.99 10.43
N TYR A 439 23.65 -12.55 9.20
CA TYR A 439 24.81 -12.53 8.32
C TYR A 439 25.21 -11.09 7.95
N CYS A 440 24.25 -10.25 7.58
CA CYS A 440 24.53 -8.84 7.26
C CYS A 440 25.12 -8.08 8.46
N VAL A 441 24.65 -8.36 9.68
CA VAL A 441 25.20 -7.79 10.92
C VAL A 441 26.64 -8.25 11.14
N LEU A 442 26.92 -9.53 10.93
CA LEU A 442 28.27 -10.09 11.02
C LEU A 442 29.18 -9.46 9.95
N TYR A 443 28.77 -9.47 8.70
CA TYR A 443 29.50 -8.88 7.58
C TYR A 443 29.86 -7.41 7.85
N ARG A 444 28.87 -6.63 8.34
CA ARG A 444 29.09 -5.22 8.70
C ARG A 444 30.11 -5.05 9.83
N SER A 445 30.23 -6.02 10.73
CA SER A 445 31.22 -5.95 11.84
C SER A 445 32.64 -6.25 11.39
N GLU A 446 32.81 -6.99 10.31
CA GLU A 446 34.09 -7.40 9.74
C GLU A 446 34.60 -6.43 8.66
N HIS A 447 33.67 -5.67 8.04
CA HIS A 447 33.95 -4.73 6.97
C HIS A 447 33.50 -3.32 7.38
N GLU A 448 34.41 -2.41 7.62
CA GLU A 448 34.10 -1.02 7.99
C GLU A 448 33.38 -0.26 6.88
N SER A 449 33.74 -0.52 5.62
CA SER A 449 33.15 0.08 4.42
C SER A 449 33.08 -0.94 3.30
N VAL A 450 32.17 -0.70 2.35
CA VAL A 450 32.03 -1.48 1.11
C VAL A 450 32.06 -0.52 -0.10
N PRO A 451 32.37 -1.02 -1.32
CA PRO A 451 32.26 -0.25 -2.54
C PRO A 451 30.85 0.39 -2.71
N VAL A 452 30.78 1.40 -3.57
CA VAL A 452 29.48 2.04 -3.91
C VAL A 452 28.51 1.00 -4.48
N PRO A 453 27.19 1.18 -4.30
CA PRO A 453 26.18 0.15 -4.63
C PRO A 453 26.30 -0.42 -6.05
N ARG A 454 26.63 0.40 -7.04
CA ARG A 454 26.75 -0.04 -8.45
C ARG A 454 27.92 -0.98 -8.73
N THR A 455 28.92 -1.00 -7.88
CA THR A 455 30.15 -1.78 -8.09
C THR A 455 30.37 -2.84 -7.00
N PHE A 456 29.47 -2.89 -6.02
CA PHE A 456 29.56 -3.88 -4.95
C PHE A 456 29.11 -5.25 -5.44
N HIS A 457 29.99 -6.24 -5.31
CA HIS A 457 29.70 -7.65 -5.57
C HIS A 457 30.44 -8.51 -4.56
N LEU A 458 29.77 -9.56 -4.08
CA LEU A 458 30.38 -10.58 -3.26
C LEU A 458 31.39 -11.39 -4.09
N THR A 459 32.58 -11.60 -3.56
CA THR A 459 33.53 -12.56 -4.11
C THR A 459 33.00 -13.99 -3.99
N ASP A 460 33.64 -14.95 -4.68
CA ASP A 460 33.26 -16.37 -4.56
C ASP A 460 33.50 -16.91 -3.16
N GLU A 461 34.55 -16.41 -2.48
CA GLU A 461 34.88 -16.76 -1.09
C GLU A 461 33.83 -16.24 -0.13
N GLU A 462 33.46 -14.95 -0.20
CA GLU A 462 32.43 -14.38 0.65
C GLU A 462 31.04 -15.04 0.44
N TYR A 463 30.74 -15.44 -0.82
CA TYR A 463 29.52 -16.20 -1.09
C TYR A 463 29.55 -17.61 -0.49
N ALA A 464 30.72 -18.27 -0.53
CA ALA A 464 30.88 -19.57 0.12
C ALA A 464 30.75 -19.48 1.63
N ASP A 465 31.30 -18.42 2.24
CA ASP A 465 31.13 -18.12 3.68
C ASP A 465 29.64 -17.87 4.04
N PHE A 466 28.93 -17.11 3.21
CA PHE A 466 27.48 -16.94 3.35
C PHE A 466 26.75 -18.30 3.31
N CYS A 467 27.04 -19.13 2.33
CA CYS A 467 26.41 -20.47 2.22
C CYS A 467 26.72 -21.35 3.44
N ALA A 468 27.97 -21.32 3.93
CA ALA A 468 28.36 -22.04 5.14
C ALA A 468 27.63 -21.53 6.38
N PHE A 469 27.52 -20.21 6.55
CA PHE A 469 26.77 -19.56 7.62
C PHE A 469 25.29 -19.98 7.63
N MET A 470 24.62 -19.94 6.47
CA MET A 470 23.21 -20.31 6.34
C MET A 470 22.96 -21.78 6.72
N LYS A 471 23.87 -22.69 6.30
CA LYS A 471 23.81 -24.11 6.65
C LYS A 471 24.03 -24.33 8.15
N GLN A 472 25.02 -23.66 8.75
CA GLN A 472 25.28 -23.75 10.20
C GLN A 472 24.09 -23.29 11.03
N ARG A 473 23.31 -22.31 10.52
CA ARG A 473 22.10 -21.79 11.15
C ARG A 473 20.84 -22.56 10.78
N ASN A 474 20.96 -23.73 10.13
CA ASN A 474 19.86 -24.60 9.72
C ASN A 474 18.80 -23.84 8.90
N PHE A 475 19.22 -22.97 7.98
CA PHE A 475 18.29 -22.32 7.06
C PHE A 475 17.54 -23.36 6.24
N THR A 476 16.24 -23.22 6.17
CA THR A 476 15.34 -24.07 5.38
C THR A 476 14.19 -23.23 4.85
N TYR A 477 13.51 -23.73 3.83
CA TYR A 477 12.34 -23.10 3.25
C TYR A 477 11.35 -24.16 2.78
N ASP A 478 10.05 -23.81 2.74
CA ASP A 478 9.01 -24.71 2.27
C ASP A 478 9.03 -24.83 0.75
N ARG A 479 8.96 -26.08 0.28
CA ARG A 479 8.77 -26.40 -1.13
C ARG A 479 7.31 -26.68 -1.41
N ILE A 480 6.70 -25.81 -2.19
CA ILE A 480 5.30 -25.96 -2.64
C ILE A 480 5.12 -27.31 -3.34
N SER A 481 6.12 -27.76 -4.12
CA SER A 481 6.11 -29.06 -4.81
C SER A 481 6.01 -30.26 -3.85
N LEU A 482 6.69 -30.24 -2.70
CA LEU A 482 6.58 -31.30 -1.68
C LEU A 482 5.23 -31.28 -1.00
N ARG A 483 4.67 -30.10 -0.73
CA ARG A 483 3.32 -29.98 -0.17
C ARG A 483 2.28 -30.58 -1.12
N TYR A 484 2.30 -30.17 -2.40
CA TYR A 484 1.40 -30.77 -3.40
C TYR A 484 1.60 -32.26 -3.60
N LEU A 485 2.84 -32.77 -3.47
CA LEU A 485 3.09 -34.20 -3.53
C LEU A 485 2.43 -34.93 -2.34
N ASN A 486 2.51 -34.36 -1.14
CA ASN A 486 1.87 -34.92 0.03
C ASN A 486 0.33 -34.86 -0.08
N ASP A 487 -0.23 -33.73 -0.52
CA ASP A 487 -1.65 -33.57 -0.77
C ASP A 487 -2.14 -34.60 -1.82
N LEU A 488 -1.38 -34.78 -2.91
CA LEU A 488 -1.67 -35.79 -3.93
C LEU A 488 -1.64 -37.22 -3.36
N ARG A 489 -0.66 -37.52 -2.47
CA ARG A 489 -0.58 -38.83 -1.81
C ARG A 489 -1.79 -39.09 -0.93
N GLU A 490 -2.27 -38.07 -0.19
CA GLU A 490 -3.49 -38.21 0.62
C GLU A 490 -4.71 -38.47 -0.25
N VAL A 491 -4.86 -37.77 -1.36
CA VAL A 491 -5.95 -38.00 -2.33
C VAL A 491 -5.85 -39.40 -2.94
N ALA A 492 -4.66 -39.82 -3.38
CA ALA A 492 -4.43 -41.16 -3.94
C ALA A 492 -4.73 -42.28 -2.93
N HIS A 493 -4.49 -42.05 -1.63
CA HIS A 493 -4.88 -43.00 -0.56
C HIS A 493 -6.40 -43.14 -0.45
N VAL A 494 -7.14 -42.00 -0.50
CA VAL A 494 -8.61 -42.00 -0.46
C VAL A 494 -9.19 -42.69 -1.70
N GLU A 495 -8.56 -42.54 -2.86
CA GLU A 495 -8.98 -43.16 -4.13
C GLU A 495 -8.49 -44.59 -4.30
N GLY A 496 -7.63 -45.11 -3.40
CA GLY A 496 -7.14 -46.51 -3.39
C GLY A 496 -5.93 -46.76 -4.30
N TYR A 497 -5.24 -45.72 -4.79
CA TYR A 497 -4.05 -45.84 -5.65
C TYR A 497 -2.72 -45.80 -4.87
N ASP A 498 -2.72 -45.65 -3.58
CA ASP A 498 -1.54 -45.50 -2.73
C ASP A 498 -0.55 -46.66 -2.83
N THR A 499 -1.06 -47.90 -3.00
CA THR A 499 -0.23 -49.10 -3.15
C THR A 499 0.37 -49.21 -4.54
N GLU A 500 -0.40 -48.93 -5.59
CA GLU A 500 0.04 -49.01 -6.98
C GLU A 500 1.04 -47.93 -7.33
N ALA A 501 0.85 -46.71 -6.80
CA ALA A 501 1.71 -45.54 -7.08
C ALA A 501 2.82 -45.34 -6.03
N ALA A 502 3.00 -46.27 -5.07
CA ALA A 502 3.95 -46.09 -3.96
C ALA A 502 5.40 -45.89 -4.41
N ALA A 503 5.82 -46.59 -5.46
CA ALA A 503 7.19 -46.50 -5.99
C ALA A 503 7.43 -45.12 -6.67
N GLU A 504 6.47 -44.64 -7.44
CA GLU A 504 6.51 -43.33 -8.14
C GLU A 504 6.49 -42.18 -7.14
N PHE A 505 5.65 -42.25 -6.12
CA PHE A 505 5.63 -41.26 -5.03
C PHE A 505 6.99 -41.19 -4.33
N LYS A 506 7.57 -42.34 -3.99
CA LYS A 506 8.87 -42.41 -3.32
C LYS A 506 10.01 -41.87 -4.22
N ALA A 507 9.99 -42.22 -5.50
CA ALA A 507 10.95 -41.73 -6.46
C ALA A 507 10.85 -40.21 -6.64
N LEU A 508 9.63 -39.66 -6.72
CA LEU A 508 9.39 -38.23 -6.85
C LEU A 508 9.79 -37.49 -5.56
N GLU A 509 9.46 -38.03 -4.39
CA GLU A 509 9.88 -37.47 -3.10
C GLU A 509 11.40 -37.36 -2.98
N GLN A 510 12.14 -38.40 -3.40
CA GLN A 510 13.59 -38.38 -3.41
C GLN A 510 14.16 -37.30 -4.35
N LYS A 511 13.56 -37.11 -5.54
CA LYS A 511 13.97 -36.08 -6.50
C LYS A 511 13.63 -34.66 -6.03
N LEU A 512 12.53 -34.52 -5.29
CA LEU A 512 12.08 -33.27 -4.70
C LEU A 512 12.67 -33.02 -3.31
N LYS A 513 13.47 -33.97 -2.77
CA LYS A 513 14.11 -33.81 -1.47
C LYS A 513 14.96 -32.55 -1.44
N HIS A 514 14.83 -31.82 -0.33
CA HIS A 514 15.57 -30.58 -0.11
C HIS A 514 17.07 -30.82 -0.15
N ASN A 515 17.76 -30.08 -1.01
CA ASN A 515 19.21 -30.04 -1.06
C ASN A 515 19.66 -28.58 -1.18
N ILE A 516 19.95 -27.99 -0.03
CA ILE A 516 20.31 -26.57 0.06
C ILE A 516 21.60 -26.26 -0.72
N ASP A 517 22.56 -27.19 -0.79
CA ASP A 517 23.80 -26.98 -1.55
C ASP A 517 23.54 -26.91 -3.05
N TYR A 518 22.65 -27.78 -3.55
CA TYR A 518 22.23 -27.74 -4.95
C TYR A 518 21.49 -26.45 -5.25
N ASP A 519 20.59 -26.01 -4.37
CA ASP A 519 19.80 -24.79 -4.55
C ASP A 519 20.69 -23.55 -4.50
N PHE A 520 21.62 -23.46 -3.57
CA PHE A 520 22.59 -22.36 -3.47
C PHE A 520 23.50 -22.27 -4.70
N LYS A 521 23.89 -23.42 -5.27
CA LYS A 521 24.66 -23.45 -6.53
C LYS A 521 23.80 -23.05 -7.73
N ARG A 522 22.60 -23.59 -7.84
CA ARG A 522 21.70 -23.38 -8.97
C ARG A 522 21.25 -21.91 -9.09
N TRP A 523 20.93 -21.27 -7.97
CA TRP A 523 20.39 -19.92 -7.88
C TRP A 523 21.43 -18.91 -7.36
N SER A 524 22.70 -19.20 -7.54
CA SER A 524 23.80 -18.39 -6.97
C SER A 524 23.74 -16.93 -7.42
N THR A 525 23.36 -16.65 -8.66
CA THR A 525 23.26 -15.29 -9.19
C THR A 525 22.16 -14.49 -8.50
N GLU A 526 20.98 -15.08 -8.36
CA GLU A 526 19.82 -14.45 -7.73
C GLU A 526 20.03 -14.30 -6.22
N ILE A 527 20.60 -15.31 -5.58
CA ILE A 527 20.92 -15.27 -4.14
C ILE A 527 21.97 -14.19 -3.86
N ARG A 528 23.05 -14.11 -4.66
CA ARG A 528 24.05 -13.04 -4.49
C ARG A 528 23.39 -11.66 -4.55
N ARG A 529 22.51 -11.42 -5.51
CA ARG A 529 21.79 -10.16 -5.65
C ARG A 529 20.98 -9.80 -4.39
N VAL A 530 20.28 -10.79 -3.82
CA VAL A 530 19.52 -10.61 -2.57
C VAL A 530 20.45 -10.29 -1.40
N VAL A 531 21.53 -11.06 -1.25
CA VAL A 531 22.49 -10.89 -0.16
C VAL A 531 23.25 -9.56 -0.28
N GLU A 532 23.71 -9.21 -1.47
CA GLU A 532 24.39 -7.94 -1.78
C GLU A 532 23.46 -6.75 -1.46
N GLY A 533 22.20 -6.84 -1.89
CA GLY A 533 21.19 -5.83 -1.56
C GLY A 533 20.96 -5.70 -0.06
N ALA A 534 20.84 -6.81 0.66
CA ALA A 534 20.66 -6.82 2.11
C ALA A 534 21.88 -6.24 2.85
N ILE A 535 23.10 -6.57 2.43
CA ILE A 535 24.33 -5.98 2.98
C ILE A 535 24.34 -4.46 2.76
N LEU A 536 24.02 -4.01 1.54
CA LEU A 536 24.05 -2.58 1.19
C LEU A 536 23.09 -1.74 2.01
N VAL A 537 21.95 -2.30 2.49
CA VAL A 537 21.06 -1.60 3.43
C VAL A 537 21.79 -1.17 4.71
N HIS A 538 22.76 -1.97 5.19
CA HIS A 538 23.53 -1.66 6.40
C HIS A 538 24.59 -0.56 6.20
N TYR A 539 24.89 -0.15 4.96
CA TYR A 539 25.87 0.91 4.65
C TYR A 539 25.22 2.12 3.97
N TYR A 540 24.30 1.86 3.02
CA TYR A 540 23.73 2.88 2.14
C TYR A 540 22.20 2.99 2.27
N TYR A 541 21.61 2.30 3.26
CA TYR A 541 20.17 2.26 3.51
C TYR A 541 19.41 1.68 2.30
N GLU A 542 18.11 1.88 2.25
CA GLU A 542 17.25 1.36 1.19
C GLU A 542 17.64 1.89 -0.21
N GLY A 543 18.09 3.15 -0.29
CA GLY A 543 18.58 3.72 -1.55
C GLY A 543 19.74 2.94 -2.17
N GLY A 544 20.65 2.42 -1.35
CA GLY A 544 21.77 1.60 -1.81
C GLY A 544 21.33 0.25 -2.39
N ARG A 545 20.34 -0.40 -1.77
CA ARG A 545 19.73 -1.64 -2.29
C ARG A 545 19.09 -1.40 -3.66
N ILE A 546 18.27 -0.35 -3.77
CA ILE A 546 17.61 -0.01 -5.02
C ILE A 546 18.64 0.31 -6.10
N GLU A 547 19.64 1.15 -5.80
CA GLU A 547 20.69 1.53 -6.77
C GLU A 547 21.46 0.33 -7.30
N HIS A 548 21.75 -0.65 -6.45
CA HIS A 548 22.39 -1.90 -6.84
C HIS A 548 21.51 -2.72 -7.80
N GLN A 549 20.22 -2.83 -7.49
CA GLN A 549 19.26 -3.60 -8.30
C GLN A 549 19.01 -2.99 -9.68
N LEU A 550 19.09 -1.65 -9.85
CA LEU A 550 18.82 -0.97 -11.11
C LEU A 550 19.63 -1.52 -12.30
N LEU A 551 20.84 -1.99 -12.07
CA LEU A 551 21.74 -2.49 -13.13
C LEU A 551 21.20 -3.77 -13.79
N THR A 552 20.44 -4.55 -13.06
CA THR A 552 19.97 -5.88 -13.50
C THR A 552 18.46 -5.93 -13.70
N ASP A 553 17.73 -4.92 -13.23
CA ASP A 553 16.27 -4.84 -13.24
C ASP A 553 15.72 -4.90 -14.68
N PRO A 554 14.89 -5.90 -15.04
CA PRO A 554 14.36 -6.06 -16.38
C PRO A 554 13.40 -4.93 -16.79
N ASP A 555 12.60 -4.42 -15.86
CA ASP A 555 11.64 -3.33 -16.13
C ASP A 555 12.38 -2.03 -16.42
N VAL A 556 13.44 -1.73 -15.64
CA VAL A 556 14.28 -0.56 -15.88
C VAL A 556 14.99 -0.66 -17.22
N LYS A 557 15.50 -1.84 -17.60
CA LYS A 557 16.10 -2.07 -18.92
C LYS A 557 15.11 -1.86 -20.06
N ALA A 558 13.89 -2.39 -19.93
CA ALA A 558 12.82 -2.20 -20.91
C ALA A 558 12.40 -0.73 -21.01
N ALA A 559 12.27 -0.02 -19.88
CA ALA A 559 11.98 1.40 -19.84
C ALA A 559 13.07 2.24 -20.51
N LEU A 560 14.35 1.93 -20.27
CA LEU A 560 15.48 2.59 -20.93
C LEU A 560 15.46 2.36 -22.45
N GLN A 561 15.13 1.15 -22.89
CA GLN A 561 15.01 0.84 -24.31
C GLN A 561 13.88 1.65 -24.97
N LEU A 562 12.70 1.69 -24.36
CA LEU A 562 11.57 2.48 -24.84
C LEU A 562 11.91 3.97 -24.90
N LEU A 563 12.47 4.53 -23.85
CA LEU A 563 12.84 5.95 -23.76
C LEU A 563 13.91 6.36 -24.80
N ARG A 564 14.68 5.42 -25.33
CA ARG A 564 15.62 5.65 -26.44
C ARG A 564 14.95 5.64 -27.82
N SER A 565 13.66 5.23 -27.90
CA SER A 565 12.89 5.15 -29.14
C SER A 565 11.71 6.11 -29.12
N PRO A 566 11.89 7.42 -29.44
CA PRO A 566 10.80 8.41 -29.44
C PRO A 566 9.62 8.00 -30.34
N HIS A 567 9.90 7.36 -31.46
CA HIS A 567 8.86 6.89 -32.39
C HIS A 567 7.95 5.83 -31.74
N GLN A 568 8.55 4.83 -31.07
CA GLN A 568 7.78 3.78 -30.39
C GLN A 568 6.96 4.36 -29.22
N MET A 569 7.56 5.26 -28.45
CA MET A 569 6.87 5.94 -27.36
C MET A 569 5.69 6.78 -27.89
N HIS A 570 5.87 7.53 -28.96
CA HIS A 570 4.80 8.31 -29.61
C HIS A 570 3.68 7.40 -30.10
N LYS A 571 4.00 6.30 -30.76
CA LYS A 571 3.02 5.31 -31.26
C LYS A 571 2.15 4.77 -30.12
N ILE A 572 2.73 4.43 -28.99
CA ILE A 572 1.98 3.96 -27.80
C ILE A 572 1.06 5.06 -27.28
N LEU A 573 1.56 6.29 -27.15
CA LEU A 573 0.80 7.39 -26.56
C LEU A 573 -0.29 7.95 -27.51
N SER A 574 -0.10 7.89 -28.83
CA SER A 574 -1.10 8.30 -29.81
C SER A 574 -2.21 7.28 -30.06
N GLY A 575 -2.01 6.02 -29.64
CA GLY A 575 -2.96 4.94 -29.91
C GLY A 575 -2.99 4.50 -31.38
N GLU A 576 -1.94 4.77 -32.14
CA GLU A 576 -1.81 4.30 -33.51
C GLU A 576 -1.73 2.76 -33.53
N PRO A 577 -2.56 2.08 -34.35
CA PRO A 577 -2.51 0.63 -34.44
C PRO A 577 -1.15 0.14 -34.96
N ASP A 578 -0.79 -1.08 -34.61
CA ASP A 578 0.36 -1.75 -35.24
C ASP A 578 0.09 -1.93 -36.72
N ALA A 579 1.00 -1.41 -37.56
CA ALA A 579 0.91 -1.45 -39.00
C ALA A 579 1.09 -2.89 -39.54
#